data_505e1832340d12f085504d35fa565d39
#
_entry.id   505e1832340d12f085504d35fa565d39
#
_cell.length_a   1.000
_cell.length_b   1.000
_cell.length_c   1.000
_cell.angle_alpha   90.00
_cell.angle_beta   90.00
_cell.angle_gamma   90.00
#
_symmetry.space_group_name_H-M   'P 1'
#
loop_
_entity.id
_entity.type
_entity.pdbx_description
1 polymer ?
#
loop_
_entity_poly.entity_id
_entity_poly.type
_entity_poly.pdbx_seq_one_letter_code
_entity_poly.pdbx_strand_id
1 'polypeptide(L)'
;MMAATSTDETREKIEILNESGDGGILKCITLAGTVPIPRNVIARILYTGKLVDGTVFDSTSFRGEPFSFKVGNREAVLALDLAVAGMKMGEKCHLICTPEYAYGKVKVGLVPPSSTVEYEVELLGWDNLPSDRLALLPIVTISVFLILLACTAKSLME
;
A
#
# COMPACT_ATOMS: atom_id res chain seq x y z
N MET A 1 18.89 41.57 32.27
CA MET A 1 17.94 41.59 31.14
C MET A 1 18.38 40.49 30.19
N MET A 2 17.92 39.28 30.39
CA MET A 2 18.23 38.14 29.54
C MET A 2 16.93 37.59 28.98
N ALA A 3 16.79 37.68 27.68
CA ALA A 3 15.65 37.18 26.93
C ALA A 3 15.67 35.65 26.98
N ALA A 4 14.63 35.04 27.52
CA ALA A 4 14.39 33.63 27.41
C ALA A 4 13.97 33.32 25.97
N THR A 5 14.85 32.67 25.23
CA THR A 5 14.54 32.13 23.91
C THR A 5 13.66 30.91 24.11
N SER A 6 12.42 31.03 23.72
CA SER A 6 11.43 29.95 23.72
C SER A 6 11.81 28.92 22.66
N THR A 7 12.37 27.82 23.09
CA THR A 7 12.48 26.57 22.32
C THR A 7 11.21 25.74 22.57
N ASP A 8 10.12 26.15 21.95
CA ASP A 8 8.91 25.32 21.92
C ASP A 8 8.20 25.52 20.56
N GLU A 9 8.77 24.98 19.52
CA GLU A 9 8.07 24.81 18.24
C GLU A 9 8.64 23.63 17.48
N THR A 10 8.31 22.44 17.92
CA THR A 10 8.06 21.28 17.03
C THR A 10 7.41 20.17 17.86
N ARG A 11 6.33 20.48 18.52
CA ARG A 11 5.40 19.44 18.95
C ARG A 11 4.61 19.05 17.71
N GLU A 12 5.16 18.11 16.94
CA GLU A 12 4.48 17.44 15.86
C GLU A 12 3.11 16.98 16.38
N LYS A 13 2.06 17.55 15.81
CA LYS A 13 0.69 17.27 16.22
C LYS A 13 0.40 15.84 15.81
N ILE A 14 0.57 14.91 16.75
CA ILE A 14 0.24 13.49 16.56
C ILE A 14 -1.28 13.43 16.36
N GLU A 15 -1.71 13.24 15.14
CA GLU A 15 -3.09 13.03 14.77
C GLU A 15 -3.37 11.54 14.73
N ILE A 16 -4.21 11.05 15.64
CA ILE A 16 -4.66 9.66 15.65
C ILE A 16 -5.88 9.58 14.77
N LEU A 17 -5.76 8.90 13.65
CA LEU A 17 -6.83 8.65 12.69
C LEU A 17 -7.43 7.26 12.93
N ASN A 18 -8.75 7.16 12.91
CA ASN A 18 -9.46 5.89 12.93
C ASN A 18 -9.69 5.44 11.47
N GLU A 19 -8.74 4.74 10.89
CA GLU A 19 -8.76 4.34 9.48
C GLU A 19 -9.87 3.35 9.14
N SER A 20 -10.27 2.51 10.09
CA SER A 20 -11.33 1.52 9.87
C SER A 20 -12.73 2.05 10.18
N GLY A 21 -12.83 3.20 10.88
CA GLY A 21 -14.09 3.79 11.32
C GLY A 21 -14.69 3.16 12.58
N ASP A 22 -14.31 1.94 12.94
CA ASP A 22 -14.75 1.19 14.12
C ASP A 22 -13.70 1.11 15.24
N GLY A 23 -12.54 1.74 15.05
CA GLY A 23 -11.41 1.71 15.98
C GLY A 23 -10.50 0.50 15.83
N GLY A 24 -10.74 -0.37 14.85
CA GLY A 24 -9.92 -1.55 14.61
C GLY A 24 -8.53 -1.25 14.05
N ILE A 25 -8.37 -0.09 13.40
CA ILE A 25 -7.08 0.43 12.93
C ILE A 25 -6.92 1.86 13.40
N LEU A 26 -5.96 2.10 14.27
CA LEU A 26 -5.56 3.43 14.69
C LEU A 26 -4.25 3.79 14.02
N LYS A 27 -4.22 4.93 13.32
CA LYS A 27 -3.05 5.44 12.60
C LYS A 27 -2.57 6.74 13.21
N CYS A 28 -1.29 6.77 13.53
CA CYS A 28 -0.58 7.95 13.99
C CYS A 28 0.46 8.34 12.95
N ILE A 29 0.30 9.49 12.30
CA ILE A 29 1.26 9.99 11.31
C ILE A 29 2.44 10.60 12.06
N THR A 30 3.64 10.03 11.85
CA THR A 30 4.89 10.51 12.46
C THR A 30 5.69 11.41 11.52
N LEU A 31 5.50 11.26 10.20
CA LEU A 31 6.04 12.16 9.19
C LEU A 31 5.01 12.32 8.09
N ALA A 32 4.64 13.57 7.80
CA ALA A 32 3.67 13.86 6.74
C ALA A 32 4.28 13.64 5.35
N GLY A 33 3.51 13.02 4.48
CA GLY A 33 3.89 12.83 3.07
C GLY A 33 3.45 14.00 2.19
N THR A 34 3.78 13.91 0.90
CA THR A 34 3.56 14.99 -0.07
C THR A 34 2.37 14.76 -0.98
N VAL A 35 2.37 13.65 -1.73
CA VAL A 35 1.39 13.36 -2.77
C VAL A 35 0.57 12.12 -2.38
N PRO A 36 -0.78 12.20 -2.39
CA PRO A 36 -1.62 11.05 -2.06
C PRO A 36 -1.43 9.92 -3.07
N ILE A 37 -1.45 8.68 -2.57
CA ILE A 37 -1.34 7.49 -3.43
C ILE A 37 -2.58 7.38 -4.33
N PRO A 38 -2.42 7.13 -5.64
CA PRO A 38 -3.54 6.87 -6.53
C PRO A 38 -4.16 5.50 -6.26
N ARG A 39 -5.37 5.28 -6.78
CA ARG A 39 -5.99 3.96 -6.77
C ARG A 39 -5.37 3.06 -7.84
N ASN A 40 -5.44 1.76 -7.61
CA ASN A 40 -5.04 0.74 -8.58
C ASN A 40 -3.57 0.83 -9.01
N VAL A 41 -2.69 0.99 -8.04
CA VAL A 41 -1.23 1.03 -8.21
C VAL A 41 -0.56 -0.04 -7.35
N ILE A 42 0.70 -0.30 -7.64
CA ILE A 42 1.58 -1.14 -6.81
C ILE A 42 2.32 -0.22 -5.85
N ALA A 43 1.97 -0.26 -4.57
CA ALA A 43 2.67 0.48 -3.53
C ALA A 43 3.99 -0.23 -3.17
N ARG A 44 5.01 0.57 -2.84
CA ARG A 44 6.28 0.11 -2.26
C ARG A 44 6.43 0.72 -0.89
N ILE A 45 6.51 -0.14 0.13
CA ILE A 45 6.60 0.27 1.53
C ILE A 45 7.80 -0.36 2.24
N LEU A 46 8.29 0.32 3.24
CA LEU A 46 9.06 -0.28 4.32
C LEU A 46 8.14 -0.45 5.52
N TYR A 47 8.23 -1.57 6.21
CA TYR A 47 7.48 -1.79 7.43
C TYR A 47 8.24 -2.65 8.43
N THR A 48 7.86 -2.49 9.70
CA THR A 48 8.24 -3.38 10.80
C THR A 48 7.00 -3.70 11.60
N GLY A 49 6.68 -4.99 11.71
CA GLY A 49 5.56 -5.50 12.50
C GLY A 49 6.04 -5.98 13.87
N LYS A 50 5.34 -5.52 14.93
CA LYS A 50 5.66 -5.80 16.33
C LYS A 50 4.41 -6.29 17.07
N LEU A 51 4.63 -7.14 18.06
CA LEU A 51 3.64 -7.41 19.09
C LEU A 51 3.63 -6.26 20.12
N VAL A 52 2.58 -6.18 20.93
CA VAL A 52 2.44 -5.16 22.00
C VAL A 52 3.59 -5.21 23.02
N ASP A 53 4.22 -6.37 23.19
CA ASP A 53 5.41 -6.53 24.03
C ASP A 53 6.73 -6.05 23.40
N GLY A 54 6.67 -5.55 22.15
CA GLY A 54 7.81 -5.09 21.38
C GLY A 54 8.51 -6.17 20.54
N THR A 55 8.06 -7.43 20.60
CA THR A 55 8.64 -8.51 19.81
C THR A 55 8.42 -8.26 18.32
N VAL A 56 9.48 -8.10 17.54
CA VAL A 56 9.43 -7.96 16.09
C VAL A 56 9.14 -9.32 15.46
N PHE A 57 8.01 -9.45 14.77
CA PHE A 57 7.63 -10.70 14.11
C PHE A 57 7.84 -10.69 12.59
N ASP A 58 7.88 -9.50 11.97
CA ASP A 58 8.18 -9.35 10.54
C ASP A 58 8.74 -7.95 10.25
N SER A 59 9.63 -7.85 9.27
CA SER A 59 10.20 -6.56 8.83
C SER A 59 10.78 -6.67 7.42
N THR A 60 10.62 -5.61 6.64
CA THR A 60 11.32 -5.46 5.35
C THR A 60 12.83 -5.43 5.51
N SER A 61 13.34 -4.99 6.68
CA SER A 61 14.77 -5.01 6.99
C SER A 61 15.35 -6.43 7.02
N PHE A 62 14.55 -7.45 7.35
CA PHE A 62 15.00 -8.84 7.34
C PHE A 62 15.21 -9.39 5.93
N ARG A 63 14.49 -8.80 4.93
CA ARG A 63 14.56 -9.20 3.52
C ARG A 63 15.56 -8.36 2.73
N GLY A 64 15.92 -7.17 3.23
CA GLY A 64 16.80 -6.23 2.56
C GLY A 64 16.17 -5.48 1.38
N GLU A 65 14.85 -5.61 1.19
CA GLU A 65 14.12 -4.98 0.09
C GLU A 65 12.75 -4.48 0.54
N PRO A 66 12.20 -3.43 -0.12
CA PRO A 66 10.84 -2.96 0.12
C PRO A 66 9.80 -4.02 -0.23
N PHE A 67 8.69 -4.00 0.49
CA PHE A 67 7.53 -4.82 0.17
C PHE A 67 6.65 -4.10 -0.84
N SER A 68 6.32 -4.79 -1.93
CA SER A 68 5.48 -4.28 -3.01
C SER A 68 4.18 -5.07 -3.08
N PHE A 69 3.05 -4.37 -3.13
CA PHE A 69 1.73 -5.00 -3.26
C PHE A 69 0.74 -4.08 -3.98
N LYS A 70 -0.26 -4.67 -4.62
CA LYS A 70 -1.33 -3.92 -5.26
C LYS A 70 -2.34 -3.44 -4.22
N VAL A 71 -2.49 -2.12 -4.09
CA VAL A 71 -3.39 -1.49 -3.12
C VAL A 71 -4.84 -1.84 -3.42
N GLY A 72 -5.58 -2.24 -2.37
CA GLY A 72 -6.98 -2.64 -2.44
C GLY A 72 -7.22 -4.07 -2.93
N ASN A 73 -6.17 -4.86 -3.14
CA ASN A 73 -6.26 -6.24 -3.67
C ASN A 73 -6.10 -7.33 -2.61
N ARG A 74 -5.93 -6.95 -1.33
CA ARG A 74 -5.72 -7.87 -0.20
C ARG A 74 -4.49 -8.77 -0.36
N GLU A 75 -3.45 -8.27 -0.99
CA GLU A 75 -2.15 -8.95 -1.11
C GLU A 75 -1.28 -8.73 0.14
N ALA A 76 -1.61 -7.73 0.94
CA ALA A 76 -1.03 -7.46 2.25
C ALA A 76 -2.06 -7.77 3.37
N VAL A 77 -1.60 -7.71 4.63
CA VAL A 77 -2.48 -7.72 5.80
C VAL A 77 -3.50 -6.58 5.65
N LEU A 78 -4.76 -6.84 5.99
CA LEU A 78 -5.87 -5.90 5.74
C LEU A 78 -5.59 -4.50 6.32
N ALA A 79 -5.00 -4.44 7.51
CA ALA A 79 -4.62 -3.17 8.13
C ALA A 79 -3.61 -2.37 7.28
N LEU A 80 -2.60 -3.04 6.70
CA LEU A 80 -1.63 -2.39 5.82
C LEU A 80 -2.27 -1.93 4.51
N ASP A 81 -3.13 -2.75 3.93
CA ASP A 81 -3.81 -2.42 2.66
C ASP A 81 -4.70 -1.17 2.81
N LEU A 82 -5.50 -1.10 3.89
CA LEU A 82 -6.35 0.04 4.19
C LEU A 82 -5.55 1.29 4.54
N ALA A 83 -4.55 1.18 5.42
CA ALA A 83 -3.76 2.32 5.85
C ALA A 83 -2.95 2.93 4.71
N VAL A 84 -2.31 2.09 3.87
CA VAL A 84 -1.51 2.54 2.72
C VAL A 84 -2.38 3.22 1.67
N ALA A 85 -3.63 2.77 1.48
CA ALA A 85 -4.56 3.41 0.55
C ALA A 85 -4.85 4.88 0.86
N GLY A 86 -4.70 5.31 2.12
CA GLY A 86 -4.84 6.70 2.57
C GLY A 86 -3.51 7.46 2.71
N MET A 87 -2.37 6.81 2.48
CA MET A 87 -1.06 7.44 2.68
C MET A 87 -0.64 8.35 1.53
N LYS A 88 0.33 9.21 1.84
CA LYS A 88 1.01 10.09 0.88
C LYS A 88 2.46 9.63 0.70
N MET A 89 3.05 9.91 -0.45
CA MET A 89 4.44 9.58 -0.73
C MET A 89 5.39 10.19 0.31
N GLY A 90 6.28 9.37 0.88
CA GLY A 90 7.20 9.76 1.95
C GLY A 90 6.57 9.80 3.34
N GLU A 91 5.26 9.51 3.48
CA GLU A 91 4.59 9.46 4.78
C GLU A 91 5.11 8.29 5.61
N LYS A 92 5.34 8.57 6.90
CA LYS A 92 5.60 7.55 7.92
C LYS A 92 4.49 7.56 8.95
N CYS A 93 4.06 6.39 9.33
CA CYS A 93 3.02 6.24 10.34
C CYS A 93 3.27 5.02 11.24
N HIS A 94 2.67 5.09 12.41
CA HIS A 94 2.54 3.97 13.34
C HIS A 94 1.08 3.53 13.34
N LEU A 95 0.84 2.23 13.17
CA LEU A 95 -0.49 1.62 13.17
C LEU A 95 -0.63 0.72 14.38
N ILE A 96 -1.80 0.76 15.02
CA ILE A 96 -2.23 -0.22 16.01
C ILE A 96 -3.43 -0.93 15.43
N CYS A 97 -3.36 -2.26 15.29
CA CYS A 97 -4.33 -3.05 14.57
C CYS A 97 -4.89 -4.15 15.45
N THR A 98 -6.22 -4.21 15.56
CA THR A 98 -6.88 -5.31 16.25
C THR A 98 -6.75 -6.61 15.43
N PRO A 99 -6.94 -7.79 16.05
CA PRO A 99 -6.80 -9.07 15.37
C PRO A 99 -7.64 -9.20 14.10
N GLU A 100 -8.83 -8.59 14.06
CA GLU A 100 -9.77 -8.64 12.92
C GLU A 100 -9.19 -8.05 11.65
N TYR A 101 -8.32 -7.05 11.79
CA TYR A 101 -7.63 -6.37 10.70
C TYR A 101 -6.21 -6.91 10.45
N ALA A 102 -5.75 -7.83 11.29
CA ALA A 102 -4.43 -8.45 11.21
C ALA A 102 -4.53 -9.96 10.94
N TYR A 103 -4.22 -10.79 11.94
CA TYR A 103 -4.11 -12.24 11.78
C TYR A 103 -5.28 -13.03 12.36
N GLY A 104 -6.27 -12.35 12.97
CA GLY A 104 -7.47 -12.97 13.51
C GLY A 104 -7.20 -13.95 14.66
N LYS A 105 -7.91 -15.07 14.62
CA LYS A 105 -7.85 -16.12 15.64
C LYS A 105 -6.83 -17.22 15.33
N VAL A 106 -5.97 -17.03 14.34
CA VAL A 106 -5.00 -18.03 13.89
C VAL A 106 -3.61 -17.65 14.36
N LYS A 107 -2.82 -18.64 14.78
CA LYS A 107 -1.39 -18.42 15.06
C LYS A 107 -0.63 -18.33 13.74
N VAL A 108 0.13 -17.24 13.55
CA VAL A 108 0.98 -17.02 12.37
C VAL A 108 2.40 -16.71 12.82
N GLY A 109 3.32 -17.65 12.62
CA GLY A 109 4.71 -17.49 13.05
C GLY A 109 4.82 -17.18 14.54
N LEU A 110 5.37 -16.01 14.86
CA LEU A 110 5.51 -15.50 16.22
C LEU A 110 4.25 -14.82 16.78
N VAL A 111 3.24 -14.54 15.93
CA VAL A 111 2.01 -13.86 16.32
C VAL A 111 1.04 -14.87 16.93
N PRO A 112 0.68 -14.74 18.24
CA PRO A 112 -0.34 -15.57 18.86
C PRO A 112 -1.74 -15.33 18.28
N PRO A 113 -2.69 -16.24 18.45
CA PRO A 113 -4.08 -16.00 18.09
C PRO A 113 -4.67 -14.79 18.83
N SER A 114 -5.54 -14.05 18.18
CA SER A 114 -6.25 -12.89 18.74
C SER A 114 -5.33 -11.81 19.32
N SER A 115 -4.17 -11.61 18.68
CA SER A 115 -3.20 -10.58 19.09
C SER A 115 -3.43 -9.27 18.38
N THR A 116 -3.43 -8.18 19.15
CA THR A 116 -3.21 -6.83 18.63
C THR A 116 -1.77 -6.72 18.16
N VAL A 117 -1.55 -6.14 17.00
CA VAL A 117 -0.22 -5.93 16.42
C VAL A 117 -0.01 -4.46 16.10
N GLU A 118 1.25 -4.07 16.04
CA GLU A 118 1.68 -2.73 15.69
C GLU A 118 2.53 -2.78 14.43
N TYR A 119 2.39 -1.77 13.57
CA TYR A 119 3.23 -1.59 12.40
C TYR A 119 3.82 -0.19 12.35
N GLU A 120 5.09 -0.11 12.12
CA GLU A 120 5.75 1.11 11.66
C GLU A 120 5.82 1.01 10.13
N VAL A 121 5.27 1.98 9.41
CA VAL A 121 5.13 1.95 7.94
C VAL A 121 5.67 3.22 7.33
N GLU A 122 6.41 3.09 6.24
CA GLU A 122 6.86 4.19 5.39
C GLU A 122 6.45 3.92 3.94
N LEU A 123 5.71 4.83 3.30
CA LEU A 123 5.39 4.74 1.88
C LEU A 123 6.51 5.37 1.06
N LEU A 124 7.29 4.55 0.36
CA LEU A 124 8.38 5.01 -0.49
C LEU A 124 7.88 5.60 -1.82
N GLY A 125 6.77 5.06 -2.34
CA GLY A 125 6.19 5.44 -3.61
C GLY A 125 5.35 4.33 -4.20
N TRP A 126 5.03 4.44 -5.48
CA TRP A 126 4.23 3.45 -6.20
C TRP A 126 4.61 3.36 -7.66
N ASP A 127 4.26 2.25 -8.27
CA ASP A 127 4.35 2.01 -9.70
C ASP A 127 2.95 1.83 -10.30
N ASN A 128 2.72 2.35 -11.50
CA ASN A 128 1.48 2.11 -12.20
C ASN A 128 1.42 0.63 -12.64
N LEU A 129 0.22 0.05 -12.61
CA LEU A 129 0.05 -1.29 -13.17
C LEU A 129 0.41 -1.25 -14.66
N PRO A 130 1.17 -2.24 -15.16
CA PRO A 130 1.44 -2.34 -16.57
C PRO A 130 0.11 -2.41 -17.34
N SER A 131 -0.04 -1.52 -18.32
CA SER A 131 -1.24 -1.40 -19.15
C SER A 131 -1.30 -2.49 -20.24
N ASP A 132 -0.73 -3.66 -20.01
CA ASP A 132 -0.49 -4.71 -21.00
C ASP A 132 -1.76 -5.31 -21.63
N ARG A 133 -2.94 -4.94 -21.15
CA ARG A 133 -4.18 -5.45 -21.75
C ARG A 133 -4.74 -4.58 -22.90
N LEU A 134 -4.23 -3.36 -23.11
CA LEU A 134 -4.69 -2.50 -24.20
C LEU A 134 -3.76 -2.48 -25.42
N ALA A 135 -2.52 -2.91 -25.30
CA ALA A 135 -1.55 -2.88 -26.39
C ALA A 135 -1.76 -3.99 -27.43
N LEU A 136 -2.50 -5.06 -27.11
CA LEU A 136 -2.74 -6.17 -28.02
C LEU A 136 -4.03 -6.04 -28.86
N LEU A 137 -4.99 -5.19 -28.46
CA LEU A 137 -6.25 -5.03 -29.17
C LEU A 137 -6.11 -4.40 -30.57
N PRO A 138 -5.29 -3.35 -30.80
CA PRO A 138 -5.19 -2.75 -32.14
C PRO A 138 -4.47 -3.66 -33.14
N ILE A 139 -3.52 -4.48 -32.71
CA ILE A 139 -2.75 -5.35 -33.62
C ILE A 139 -3.62 -6.51 -34.13
N VAL A 140 -4.42 -7.13 -33.26
CA VAL A 140 -5.30 -8.23 -33.63
C VAL A 140 -6.44 -7.74 -34.53
N THR A 141 -7.03 -6.58 -34.25
CA THR A 141 -8.11 -6.01 -35.07
C THR A 141 -7.61 -5.56 -36.43
N ILE A 142 -6.42 -4.99 -36.54
CA ILE A 142 -5.79 -4.60 -37.81
C ILE A 142 -5.45 -5.84 -38.62
N SER A 143 -4.92 -6.90 -38.03
CA SER A 143 -4.64 -8.17 -38.72
C SER A 143 -5.89 -8.83 -39.28
N VAL A 144 -6.98 -8.88 -38.49
CA VAL A 144 -8.26 -9.45 -38.95
C VAL A 144 -8.86 -8.61 -40.07
N PHE A 145 -8.78 -7.28 -39.99
CA PHE A 145 -9.28 -6.38 -41.04
C PHE A 145 -8.50 -6.50 -42.35
N LEU A 146 -7.16 -6.66 -42.29
CA LEU A 146 -6.32 -6.88 -43.46
C LEU A 146 -6.59 -8.25 -44.11
N ILE A 147 -6.86 -9.28 -43.33
CA ILE A 147 -7.22 -10.62 -43.83
C ILE A 147 -8.60 -10.60 -44.56
N LEU A 148 -9.56 -9.89 -43.96
CA LEU A 148 -10.89 -9.71 -44.55
C LEU A 148 -10.83 -8.92 -45.88
N LEU A 149 -10.04 -7.84 -45.94
CA LEU A 149 -9.80 -7.08 -47.16
C LEU A 149 -9.14 -7.90 -48.29
N ALA A 150 -8.17 -8.76 -47.91
CA ALA A 150 -7.51 -9.65 -48.88
C ALA A 150 -8.47 -10.73 -49.41
N CYS A 151 -9.41 -11.22 -48.59
CA CYS A 151 -10.42 -12.19 -48.98
C CYS A 151 -11.44 -11.60 -49.95
N THR A 152 -11.88 -10.35 -49.72
CA THR A 152 -12.84 -9.66 -50.59
C THR A 152 -12.23 -9.27 -51.96
N ALA A 153 -10.94 -8.91 -51.98
CA ALA A 153 -10.22 -8.59 -53.20
C ALA A 153 -10.06 -9.81 -54.11
N LYS A 154 -9.91 -11.02 -53.56
CA LYS A 154 -9.84 -12.26 -54.33
C LYS A 154 -11.18 -12.68 -54.98
N SER A 155 -12.30 -12.33 -54.33
CA SER A 155 -13.63 -12.67 -54.81
C SER A 155 -14.12 -11.74 -55.93
N LEU A 156 -13.44 -10.63 -56.22
CA LEU A 156 -13.78 -9.67 -57.27
C LEU A 156 -12.96 -9.86 -58.55
N MET A 157 -12.03 -10.83 -58.59
CA MET A 157 -11.17 -11.13 -59.76
C MET A 157 -11.46 -12.48 -60.42
N GLU A 158 -12.56 -13.15 -60.03
CA GLU A 158 -13.12 -14.31 -60.78
C GLU A 158 -14.48 -13.89 -61.47
#